data_5410cad827891c35e9cd7c32c356c4d3
#
_entry.id   5410cad827891c35e9cd7c32c356c4d3
#
_cell.length_a   1.000
_cell.length_b   1.000
_cell.length_c   1.000
_cell.angle_alpha   90.00
_cell.angle_beta   90.00
_cell.angle_gamma   90.00
#
_symmetry.space_group_name_H-M   'P 1'
#
loop_
_entity.id
_entity.type
_entity.pdbx_description
1 polymer ?
#
loop_
_entity_poly.entity_id
_entity_poly.type
_entity_poly.pdbx_seq_one_letter_code
_entity_poly.pdbx_strand_id
1 'polypeptide(L)'
;MKRIAFFDTKPYDKQYFDKLNDNYEISYFEGKLNKKTAPITRGYDAVIAFVNDDIDADTINILADNGVKVLAMRCSGYSNVDLKAAKDRLTVVTVPAYSPYTVAEHTMALLLSLNRKIHKAYNRTRDFNFSLNGLTGFLLRGKTVGVIGTGKIGQAVMEVLGGFGVDILAYDPYPIDDDRIHYVDLEYLFKNSDIITLHCPLTDKSYHILDSDAFDMMKDNVVIVNTSRGALVDTEALLHALNTDKVAGAALDVYEEESDFFFEDFSGMVINDDMLSLLIAHPHVLMTAHQAFLTDDALETIARTTYNNIDEVLSGEKCKNEVMYKSREFLKK
;
A
#
# COMPACT_ATOMS: atom_id res chain seq x y z
N MET A 1 -3.86 9.43 -33.76
CA MET A 1 -3.87 9.60 -32.29
C MET A 1 -3.34 8.30 -31.70
N LYS A 2 -2.44 8.34 -30.72
CA LYS A 2 -1.94 7.13 -30.06
C LYS A 2 -3.03 6.56 -29.14
N ARG A 3 -3.09 5.23 -28.99
CA ARG A 3 -4.18 4.54 -28.29
C ARG A 3 -3.68 3.88 -27.01
N ILE A 4 -4.43 4.08 -25.92
CA ILE A 4 -4.15 3.49 -24.60
C ILE A 4 -5.28 2.54 -24.22
N ALA A 5 -4.93 1.31 -23.83
CA ALA A 5 -5.84 0.39 -23.15
C ALA A 5 -5.61 0.51 -21.63
N PHE A 6 -6.63 0.88 -20.89
CA PHE A 6 -6.56 1.08 -19.44
C PHE A 6 -7.38 -0.01 -18.74
N PHE A 7 -6.72 -0.94 -18.06
CA PHE A 7 -7.33 -2.06 -17.35
C PHE A 7 -7.53 -1.78 -15.87
N ASP A 8 -8.39 -2.57 -15.23
CA ASP A 8 -8.79 -2.45 -13.83
C ASP A 8 -9.17 -1.01 -13.45
N THR A 9 -9.94 -0.37 -14.34
CA THR A 9 -10.27 1.06 -14.23
C THR A 9 -11.34 1.28 -13.19
N LYS A 10 -11.09 2.16 -12.24
CA LYS A 10 -12.07 2.61 -11.25
C LYS A 10 -12.62 4.00 -11.62
N PRO A 11 -13.79 4.40 -11.12
CA PRO A 11 -14.39 5.71 -11.41
C PRO A 11 -13.48 6.91 -11.12
N TYR A 12 -12.70 6.84 -10.03
CA TYR A 12 -11.74 7.89 -9.68
C TYR A 12 -10.59 8.00 -10.70
N ASP A 13 -10.14 6.89 -11.31
CA ASP A 13 -9.11 6.95 -12.36
C ASP A 13 -9.59 7.79 -13.55
N LYS A 14 -10.79 7.50 -14.06
CA LYS A 14 -11.37 8.23 -15.20
C LYS A 14 -11.39 9.72 -14.94
N GLN A 15 -11.80 10.15 -13.74
CA GLN A 15 -11.89 11.56 -13.39
C GLN A 15 -10.57 12.31 -13.59
N TYR A 16 -9.44 11.72 -13.16
CA TYR A 16 -8.13 12.40 -13.23
C TYR A 16 -7.44 12.17 -14.58
N PHE A 17 -7.57 10.97 -15.14
CA PHE A 17 -6.98 10.69 -16.45
C PHE A 17 -7.69 11.47 -17.57
N ASP A 18 -9.01 11.56 -17.59
CA ASP A 18 -9.74 12.37 -18.58
C ASP A 18 -9.42 13.87 -18.44
N LYS A 19 -9.31 14.38 -17.21
CA LYS A 19 -8.96 15.79 -16.93
C LYS A 19 -7.60 16.18 -17.51
N LEU A 20 -6.65 15.25 -17.55
CA LEU A 20 -5.26 15.48 -17.96
C LEU A 20 -4.94 14.95 -19.36
N ASN A 21 -5.92 14.37 -20.04
CA ASN A 21 -5.73 13.78 -21.36
C ASN A 21 -5.81 14.83 -22.47
N ASP A 22 -4.68 15.13 -23.09
CA ASP A 22 -4.61 16.06 -24.22
C ASP A 22 -4.47 15.35 -25.59
N ASN A 23 -3.90 14.12 -25.64
CA ASN A 23 -3.36 13.56 -26.87
C ASN A 23 -3.66 12.08 -27.15
N TYR A 24 -4.42 11.41 -26.30
CA TYR A 24 -4.64 9.96 -26.36
C TYR A 24 -6.10 9.57 -26.59
N GLU A 25 -6.31 8.52 -27.37
CA GLU A 25 -7.57 7.78 -27.40
C GLU A 25 -7.51 6.68 -26.34
N ILE A 26 -8.25 6.83 -25.23
CA ILE A 26 -8.24 5.89 -24.11
C ILE A 26 -9.47 4.99 -24.18
N SER A 27 -9.24 3.69 -24.12
CA SER A 27 -10.29 2.70 -23.88
C SER A 27 -10.17 2.18 -22.47
N TYR A 28 -11.22 2.40 -21.68
CA TYR A 28 -11.30 1.99 -20.29
C TYR A 28 -11.95 0.62 -20.15
N PHE A 29 -11.27 -0.31 -19.47
CA PHE A 29 -11.75 -1.66 -19.18
C PHE A 29 -11.81 -1.86 -17.66
N GLU A 30 -13.00 -2.19 -17.14
CA GLU A 30 -13.20 -2.47 -15.71
C GLU A 30 -12.56 -3.81 -15.30
N GLY A 31 -12.41 -4.74 -16.26
CA GLY A 31 -11.78 -6.03 -16.02
C GLY A 31 -10.25 -5.93 -15.86
N LYS A 32 -9.70 -6.83 -15.05
CA LYS A 32 -8.25 -6.96 -14.83
C LYS A 32 -7.52 -7.39 -16.10
N LEU A 33 -6.28 -6.90 -16.26
CA LEU A 33 -5.35 -7.39 -17.27
C LEU A 33 -4.83 -8.77 -16.86
N ASN A 34 -4.95 -9.71 -17.76
CA ASN A 34 -4.40 -11.08 -17.65
C ASN A 34 -4.30 -11.68 -19.05
N LYS A 35 -3.77 -12.91 -19.16
CA LYS A 35 -3.62 -13.59 -20.45
C LYS A 35 -4.91 -13.77 -21.27
N LYS A 36 -6.08 -13.75 -20.62
CA LYS A 36 -7.38 -13.88 -21.33
C LYS A 36 -7.85 -12.56 -21.90
N THR A 37 -7.54 -11.43 -21.22
CA THR A 37 -7.95 -10.09 -21.60
C THR A 37 -6.88 -9.38 -22.46
N ALA A 38 -5.60 -9.73 -22.32
CA ALA A 38 -4.49 -9.16 -23.08
C ALA A 38 -4.69 -9.17 -24.63
N PRO A 39 -5.36 -10.16 -25.28
CA PRO A 39 -5.62 -10.10 -26.73
C PRO A 39 -6.38 -8.89 -27.21
N ILE A 40 -7.15 -8.22 -26.36
CA ILE A 40 -7.88 -6.97 -26.67
C ILE A 40 -6.92 -5.82 -27.02
N THR A 41 -5.66 -5.88 -26.57
CA THR A 41 -4.68 -4.79 -26.73
C THR A 41 -4.12 -4.65 -28.15
N ARG A 42 -4.57 -5.45 -29.11
CA ARG A 42 -4.15 -5.34 -30.50
C ARG A 42 -4.47 -3.95 -31.05
N GLY A 43 -3.45 -3.23 -31.52
CA GLY A 43 -3.57 -1.89 -32.09
C GLY A 43 -3.56 -0.78 -31.04
N TYR A 44 -3.22 -1.06 -29.80
CA TYR A 44 -2.89 -0.07 -28.79
C TYR A 44 -1.39 0.14 -28.69
N ASP A 45 -0.98 1.40 -28.46
CA ASP A 45 0.43 1.77 -28.31
C ASP A 45 0.93 1.56 -26.87
N ALA A 46 0.03 1.75 -25.90
CA ALA A 46 0.32 1.66 -24.47
C ALA A 46 -0.78 0.91 -23.72
N VAL A 47 -0.39 0.31 -22.60
CA VAL A 47 -1.30 -0.30 -21.63
C VAL A 47 -1.07 0.32 -20.27
N ILE A 48 -2.14 0.74 -19.59
CA ILE A 48 -2.12 1.13 -18.18
C ILE A 48 -2.70 -0.01 -17.38
N ALA A 49 -1.99 -0.38 -16.30
CA ALA A 49 -2.32 -1.50 -15.43
C ALA A 49 -2.10 -1.17 -13.93
N PHE A 50 -2.56 -2.05 -13.06
CA PHE A 50 -2.50 -1.88 -11.61
C PHE A 50 -1.89 -3.10 -10.91
N VAL A 51 -1.70 -3.00 -9.58
CA VAL A 51 -1.06 -4.06 -8.77
C VAL A 51 -1.85 -5.37 -8.71
N ASN A 52 -3.16 -5.32 -8.96
CA ASN A 52 -4.04 -6.48 -8.91
C ASN A 52 -4.24 -7.18 -10.26
N ASP A 53 -3.58 -6.69 -11.31
CA ASP A 53 -3.54 -7.34 -12.61
C ASP A 53 -2.60 -8.56 -12.58
N ASP A 54 -2.88 -9.58 -13.37
CA ASP A 54 -2.02 -10.76 -13.53
C ASP A 54 -1.16 -10.61 -14.79
N ILE A 55 0.04 -10.07 -14.60
CA ILE A 55 0.94 -9.68 -15.68
C ILE A 55 2.13 -10.65 -15.76
N ASP A 56 1.78 -11.92 -15.88
CA ASP A 56 2.71 -13.04 -16.04
C ASP A 56 3.43 -13.00 -17.41
N ALA A 57 4.32 -13.98 -17.63
CA ALA A 57 5.07 -14.08 -18.88
C ALA A 57 4.17 -14.23 -20.12
N ASP A 58 3.05 -14.96 -20.01
CA ASP A 58 2.11 -15.15 -21.11
C ASP A 58 1.42 -13.83 -21.46
N THR A 59 0.96 -13.09 -20.45
CA THR A 59 0.36 -11.77 -20.62
C THR A 59 1.33 -10.80 -21.29
N ILE A 60 2.57 -10.70 -20.78
CA ILE A 60 3.62 -9.85 -21.38
C ILE A 60 3.89 -10.23 -22.85
N ASN A 61 3.99 -11.53 -23.16
CA ASN A 61 4.22 -11.99 -24.51
C ASN A 61 3.10 -11.54 -25.46
N ILE A 62 1.84 -11.66 -25.03
CA ILE A 62 0.68 -11.24 -25.83
C ILE A 62 0.71 -9.71 -26.05
N LEU A 63 1.00 -8.91 -25.03
CA LEU A 63 1.12 -7.46 -25.15
C LEU A 63 2.18 -7.08 -26.21
N ALA A 64 3.37 -7.67 -26.10
CA ALA A 64 4.46 -7.41 -27.04
C ALA A 64 4.14 -7.85 -28.48
N ASP A 65 3.54 -9.03 -28.66
CA ASP A 65 3.12 -9.56 -29.96
C ASP A 65 2.00 -8.71 -30.60
N ASN A 66 1.18 -8.05 -29.78
CA ASN A 66 0.16 -7.10 -30.23
C ASN A 66 0.73 -5.72 -30.61
N GLY A 67 2.02 -5.46 -30.36
CA GLY A 67 2.71 -4.23 -30.69
C GLY A 67 2.66 -3.15 -29.63
N VAL A 68 2.24 -3.49 -28.41
CA VAL A 68 2.30 -2.61 -27.23
C VAL A 68 3.76 -2.27 -26.93
N LYS A 69 4.08 -0.98 -26.80
CA LYS A 69 5.44 -0.47 -26.59
C LYS A 69 5.73 -0.21 -25.11
N VAL A 70 4.72 0.19 -24.35
CA VAL A 70 4.85 0.54 -22.95
C VAL A 70 3.72 -0.06 -22.10
N LEU A 71 4.09 -0.69 -21.00
CA LEU A 71 3.22 -1.08 -19.91
C LEU A 71 3.46 -0.09 -18.75
N ALA A 72 2.48 0.75 -18.47
CA ALA A 72 2.55 1.78 -17.44
C ALA A 72 1.77 1.33 -16.22
N MET A 73 2.47 0.98 -15.14
CA MET A 73 1.86 0.74 -13.84
C MET A 73 1.46 2.08 -13.22
N ARG A 74 0.16 2.28 -12.94
CA ARG A 74 -0.35 3.51 -12.29
C ARG A 74 -0.11 3.52 -10.77
N CYS A 75 0.96 2.88 -10.33
CA CYS A 75 1.36 2.74 -8.92
C CYS A 75 2.86 2.51 -8.82
N SER A 76 3.38 2.48 -7.60
CA SER A 76 4.80 2.20 -7.35
C SER A 76 5.13 0.71 -7.32
N GLY A 77 4.15 -0.16 -6.97
CA GLY A 77 4.30 -1.61 -6.92
C GLY A 77 4.28 -2.22 -8.32
N TYR A 78 5.12 -3.23 -8.54
CA TYR A 78 5.20 -3.97 -9.81
C TYR A 78 5.59 -5.44 -9.60
N SER A 79 5.37 -5.98 -8.41
CA SER A 79 5.69 -7.39 -8.08
C SER A 79 4.89 -8.40 -8.89
N ASN A 80 3.73 -7.98 -9.41
CA ASN A 80 2.85 -8.75 -10.28
C ASN A 80 3.28 -8.75 -11.77
N VAL A 81 4.41 -8.09 -12.13
CA VAL A 81 4.90 -8.00 -13.52
C VAL A 81 6.10 -8.91 -13.74
N ASP A 82 6.04 -9.81 -14.71
CA ASP A 82 7.21 -10.59 -15.15
C ASP A 82 8.18 -9.71 -15.96
N LEU A 83 9.07 -9.01 -15.27
CA LEU A 83 10.09 -8.16 -15.88
C LEU A 83 11.09 -8.93 -16.74
N LYS A 84 11.28 -10.24 -16.51
CA LYS A 84 12.16 -11.07 -17.32
C LYS A 84 11.56 -11.29 -18.71
N ALA A 85 10.26 -11.53 -18.77
CA ALA A 85 9.54 -11.67 -20.04
C ALA A 85 9.42 -10.34 -20.79
N ALA A 86 9.32 -9.22 -20.06
CA ALA A 86 9.24 -7.87 -20.64
C ALA A 86 10.57 -7.40 -21.27
N LYS A 87 11.71 -7.94 -20.79
CA LYS A 87 13.04 -7.54 -21.24
C LYS A 87 13.18 -7.57 -22.75
N ASP A 88 13.67 -6.47 -23.33
CA ASP A 88 13.92 -6.30 -24.79
C ASP A 88 12.65 -6.44 -25.66
N ARG A 89 11.46 -6.46 -25.08
CA ARG A 89 10.18 -6.62 -25.78
C ARG A 89 9.25 -5.42 -25.63
N LEU A 90 9.03 -4.95 -24.40
CA LEU A 90 8.26 -3.75 -24.10
C LEU A 90 8.84 -3.05 -22.85
N THR A 91 8.67 -1.74 -22.78
CA THR A 91 9.15 -0.96 -21.64
C THR A 91 8.11 -0.99 -20.53
N VAL A 92 8.54 -1.31 -19.29
CA VAL A 92 7.70 -1.24 -18.09
C VAL A 92 8.06 0.00 -17.29
N VAL A 93 7.08 0.85 -16.99
CA VAL A 93 7.26 2.08 -16.22
C VAL A 93 6.31 2.10 -15.03
N THR A 94 6.70 2.83 -13.97
CA THR A 94 5.91 2.91 -12.73
C THR A 94 5.70 4.35 -12.31
N VAL A 95 4.82 4.58 -11.34
CA VAL A 95 4.72 5.85 -10.60
C VAL A 95 5.49 5.68 -9.29
N PRO A 96 6.76 6.10 -9.22
CA PRO A 96 7.64 5.76 -8.10
C PRO A 96 7.30 6.49 -6.81
N ALA A 97 6.63 7.64 -6.90
CA ALA A 97 6.27 8.45 -5.74
C ALA A 97 5.16 9.47 -6.05
N TYR A 98 4.31 9.68 -5.10
CA TYR A 98 3.45 10.85 -4.86
C TYR A 98 3.79 11.44 -3.48
N SER A 99 3.05 12.42 -2.99
CA SER A 99 3.35 13.00 -1.67
C SER A 99 3.38 11.94 -0.57
N PRO A 100 4.47 11.79 0.19
CA PRO A 100 4.53 10.83 1.29
C PRO A 100 3.56 11.18 2.43
N TYR A 101 3.14 12.44 2.50
CA TYR A 101 2.15 12.90 3.48
C TYR A 101 0.77 12.28 3.27
N THR A 102 0.41 11.91 2.04
CA THR A 102 -0.84 11.18 1.75
C THR A 102 -0.97 9.93 2.63
N VAL A 103 0.07 9.10 2.67
CA VAL A 103 0.08 7.88 3.50
C VAL A 103 0.28 8.23 4.98
N ALA A 104 1.10 9.22 5.30
CA ALA A 104 1.35 9.63 6.68
C ALA A 104 0.07 10.15 7.36
N GLU A 105 -0.71 10.98 6.68
CA GLU A 105 -1.99 11.49 7.19
C GLU A 105 -3.01 10.36 7.35
N HIS A 106 -3.08 9.42 6.40
CA HIS A 106 -3.95 8.26 6.53
C HIS A 106 -3.55 7.35 7.70
N THR A 107 -2.25 7.13 7.92
CA THR A 107 -1.71 6.41 9.09
C THR A 107 -2.20 7.05 10.39
N MET A 108 -2.13 8.38 10.49
CA MET A 108 -2.62 9.10 11.66
C MET A 108 -4.14 9.07 11.78
N ALA A 109 -4.87 9.17 10.67
CA ALA A 109 -6.33 9.06 10.67
C ALA A 109 -6.79 7.69 11.19
N LEU A 110 -6.15 6.60 10.77
CA LEU A 110 -6.40 5.25 11.25
C LEU A 110 -6.06 5.11 12.74
N LEU A 111 -4.87 5.53 13.15
CA LEU A 111 -4.44 5.47 14.56
C LEU A 111 -5.41 6.24 15.47
N LEU A 112 -5.76 7.47 15.11
CA LEU A 112 -6.67 8.30 15.89
C LEU A 112 -8.09 7.75 15.90
N SER A 113 -8.57 7.22 14.77
CA SER A 113 -9.90 6.60 14.66
C SER A 113 -10.00 5.32 15.49
N LEU A 114 -8.97 4.48 15.47
CA LEU A 114 -8.88 3.28 16.30
C LEU A 114 -8.84 3.66 17.79
N ASN A 115 -7.93 4.55 18.20
CA ASN A 115 -7.76 4.98 19.58
C ASN A 115 -9.05 5.63 20.13
N ARG A 116 -9.58 6.63 19.42
CA ARG A 116 -10.74 7.41 19.88
C ARG A 116 -12.07 6.77 19.48
N LYS A 117 -12.03 5.60 18.82
CA LYS A 117 -13.20 4.80 18.39
C LYS A 117 -14.24 5.63 17.61
N ILE A 118 -13.75 6.54 16.74
CA ILE A 118 -14.58 7.49 15.99
C ILE A 118 -15.61 6.77 15.13
N HIS A 119 -15.19 5.71 14.42
CA HIS A 119 -16.06 4.86 13.59
C HIS A 119 -17.23 4.24 14.39
N LYS A 120 -16.95 3.77 15.62
CA LYS A 120 -17.98 3.20 16.51
C LYS A 120 -18.92 4.28 17.05
N ALA A 121 -18.36 5.42 17.48
CA ALA A 121 -19.14 6.54 17.97
C ALA A 121 -20.07 7.09 16.88
N TYR A 122 -19.57 7.23 15.65
CA TYR A 122 -20.34 7.68 14.49
C TYR A 122 -21.54 6.75 14.24
N ASN A 123 -21.34 5.43 14.16
CA ASN A 123 -22.41 4.47 13.94
C ASN A 123 -23.46 4.52 15.06
N ARG A 124 -23.02 4.58 16.34
CA ARG A 124 -23.94 4.67 17.48
C ARG A 124 -24.82 5.92 17.46
N THR A 125 -24.24 7.08 17.15
CA THR A 125 -25.00 8.35 17.13
C THR A 125 -26.06 8.36 16.02
N ARG A 126 -25.82 7.65 14.90
CA ARG A 126 -26.83 7.48 13.84
C ARG A 126 -28.05 6.67 14.31
N ASP A 127 -27.83 5.77 15.27
CA ASP A 127 -28.89 4.95 15.89
C ASP A 127 -29.43 5.59 17.20
N PHE A 128 -29.15 6.89 17.41
CA PHE A 128 -29.53 7.63 18.63
C PHE A 128 -28.98 7.03 19.93
N ASN A 129 -27.93 6.21 19.86
CA ASN A 129 -27.24 5.68 21.02
C ASN A 129 -26.09 6.63 21.42
N PHE A 130 -26.29 7.43 22.45
CA PHE A 130 -25.34 8.41 22.97
C PHE A 130 -24.49 7.88 24.15
N SER A 131 -24.53 6.58 24.43
CA SER A 131 -23.72 5.97 25.49
C SER A 131 -22.24 6.04 25.17
N LEU A 132 -21.43 6.43 26.15
CA LEU A 132 -19.98 6.48 26.05
C LEU A 132 -19.29 5.16 26.46
N ASN A 133 -20.04 4.16 26.89
CA ASN A 133 -19.49 2.87 27.33
C ASN A 133 -18.68 2.20 26.22
N GLY A 134 -17.42 1.82 26.52
CA GLY A 134 -16.51 1.17 25.57
C GLY A 134 -15.91 2.12 24.52
N LEU A 135 -16.07 3.46 24.65
CA LEU A 135 -15.47 4.46 23.77
C LEU A 135 -14.21 5.11 24.36
N THR A 136 -13.74 4.64 25.52
CA THR A 136 -12.53 5.17 26.16
C THR A 136 -11.32 4.94 25.26
N GLY A 137 -10.57 6.01 25.01
CA GLY A 137 -9.27 6.00 24.35
C GLY A 137 -8.15 6.38 25.31
N PHE A 138 -6.93 6.41 24.80
CA PHE A 138 -5.74 6.87 25.54
C PHE A 138 -5.17 8.15 24.97
N LEU A 139 -4.32 8.84 25.75
CA LEU A 139 -3.62 10.04 25.31
C LEU A 139 -2.34 9.64 24.55
N LEU A 140 -2.13 10.20 23.35
CA LEU A 140 -0.91 9.96 22.58
C LEU A 140 0.31 10.63 23.20
N ARG A 141 0.15 11.85 23.72
CA ARG A 141 1.24 12.61 24.32
C ARG A 141 1.97 11.81 25.40
N GLY A 142 3.30 11.73 25.29
CA GLY A 142 4.14 10.97 26.21
C GLY A 142 4.13 9.46 25.97
N LYS A 143 3.53 8.99 24.86
CA LYS A 143 3.67 7.59 24.41
C LYS A 143 4.91 7.44 23.57
N THR A 144 5.47 6.24 23.55
CA THR A 144 6.57 5.85 22.68
C THR A 144 6.03 5.20 21.43
N VAL A 145 6.41 5.70 20.25
CA VAL A 145 6.03 5.15 18.94
C VAL A 145 7.26 4.56 18.26
N GLY A 146 7.21 3.27 17.97
CA GLY A 146 8.20 2.57 17.15
C GLY A 146 7.85 2.70 15.67
N VAL A 147 8.75 3.27 14.88
CA VAL A 147 8.62 3.42 13.42
C VAL A 147 9.57 2.46 12.73
N ILE A 148 9.03 1.49 12.00
CA ILE A 148 9.81 0.51 11.24
C ILE A 148 9.82 0.90 9.77
N GLY A 149 10.99 1.33 9.28
CA GLY A 149 11.19 1.91 7.95
C GLY A 149 11.22 3.44 8.00
N THR A 150 12.38 4.03 7.67
CA THR A 150 12.61 5.48 7.68
C THR A 150 12.80 6.07 6.29
N GLY A 151 12.17 5.44 5.29
CA GLY A 151 12.04 6.00 3.94
C GLY A 151 11.20 7.28 3.94
N LYS A 152 10.88 7.82 2.77
CA LYS A 152 10.13 9.09 2.63
C LYS A 152 8.82 9.10 3.45
N ILE A 153 8.07 7.99 3.42
CA ILE A 153 6.81 7.87 4.16
C ILE A 153 7.07 7.81 5.66
N GLY A 154 8.02 6.98 6.13
CA GLY A 154 8.36 6.89 7.56
C GLY A 154 8.81 8.23 8.12
N GLN A 155 9.61 9.02 7.36
CA GLN A 155 10.01 10.38 7.75
C GLN A 155 8.81 11.31 7.89
N ALA A 156 7.88 11.30 6.92
CA ALA A 156 6.66 12.11 6.98
C ALA A 156 5.79 11.70 8.19
N VAL A 157 5.67 10.40 8.48
CA VAL A 157 4.95 9.90 9.66
C VAL A 157 5.61 10.38 10.94
N MET A 158 6.95 10.31 11.05
CA MET A 158 7.67 10.81 12.24
C MET A 158 7.47 12.33 12.44
N GLU A 159 7.48 13.10 11.35
CA GLU A 159 7.21 14.53 11.39
C GLU A 159 5.80 14.84 11.94
N VAL A 160 4.77 14.17 11.41
CA VAL A 160 3.38 14.35 11.86
C VAL A 160 3.22 13.88 13.32
N LEU A 161 3.80 12.74 13.70
CA LEU A 161 3.79 12.23 15.07
C LEU A 161 4.44 13.19 16.06
N GLY A 162 5.51 13.87 15.67
CA GLY A 162 6.18 14.87 16.51
C GLY A 162 5.24 15.96 17.02
N GLY A 163 4.23 16.35 16.22
CA GLY A 163 3.21 17.31 16.60
C GLY A 163 2.30 16.84 17.75
N PHE A 164 2.23 15.54 18.02
CA PHE A 164 1.46 14.94 19.11
C PHE A 164 2.24 14.85 20.44
N GLY A 165 3.54 15.16 20.43
CA GLY A 165 4.38 15.10 21.63
C GLY A 165 4.61 13.66 22.10
N VAL A 166 4.84 12.76 21.17
CA VAL A 166 5.26 11.37 21.41
C VAL A 166 6.78 11.27 21.37
N ASP A 167 7.33 10.23 22.01
CA ASP A 167 8.71 9.81 21.85
C ASP A 167 8.82 8.85 20.68
N ILE A 168 9.76 9.06 19.75
CA ILE A 168 9.87 8.23 18.53
C ILE A 168 11.15 7.39 18.62
N LEU A 169 10.98 6.06 18.47
CA LEU A 169 12.05 5.10 18.22
C LEU A 169 11.96 4.66 16.77
N ALA A 170 13.10 4.62 16.07
CA ALA A 170 13.14 4.25 14.66
C ALA A 170 14.01 3.02 14.42
N TYR A 171 13.60 2.20 13.48
CA TYR A 171 14.42 1.12 12.93
C TYR A 171 14.41 1.13 11.42
N ASP A 172 15.59 1.04 10.85
CA ASP A 172 15.80 0.81 9.40
C ASP A 172 17.13 0.07 9.23
N PRO A 173 17.22 -0.97 8.38
CA PRO A 173 18.49 -1.64 8.09
C PRO A 173 19.49 -0.72 7.38
N TYR A 174 19.02 0.41 6.83
CA TYR A 174 19.82 1.43 6.14
C TYR A 174 19.47 2.82 6.70
N PRO A 175 19.87 3.11 7.97
CA PRO A 175 19.54 4.37 8.61
C PRO A 175 20.09 5.57 7.81
N ILE A 176 19.32 6.64 7.76
CA ILE A 176 19.78 7.91 7.20
C ILE A 176 20.60 8.68 8.24
N ASP A 177 21.52 9.51 7.77
CA ASP A 177 22.35 10.36 8.62
C ASP A 177 21.54 11.61 9.04
N ASP A 178 20.74 11.47 10.10
CA ASP A 178 19.92 12.54 10.68
C ASP A 178 19.87 12.36 12.19
N ASP A 179 20.61 13.21 12.91
CA ASP A 179 20.72 13.18 14.39
C ASP A 179 19.38 13.39 15.13
N ARG A 180 18.34 13.82 14.43
CA ARG A 180 17.00 13.99 15.00
C ARG A 180 16.25 12.67 15.13
N ILE A 181 16.71 11.60 14.47
CA ILE A 181 16.07 10.29 14.48
C ILE A 181 16.79 9.40 15.47
N HIS A 182 16.06 8.93 16.47
CA HIS A 182 16.59 8.00 17.46
C HIS A 182 16.50 6.55 16.94
N TYR A 183 17.56 6.10 16.26
CA TYR A 183 17.67 4.73 15.78
C TYR A 183 18.00 3.74 16.89
N VAL A 184 17.28 2.61 16.89
CA VAL A 184 17.47 1.49 17.83
C VAL A 184 17.39 0.16 17.06
N ASP A 185 17.79 -0.95 17.68
CA ASP A 185 17.50 -2.28 17.13
C ASP A 185 16.03 -2.68 17.31
N LEU A 186 15.60 -3.70 16.55
CA LEU A 186 14.19 -4.16 16.57
C LEU A 186 13.76 -4.65 17.95
N GLU A 187 14.61 -5.37 18.66
CA GLU A 187 14.28 -5.91 19.96
C GLU A 187 14.02 -4.78 20.97
N TYR A 188 14.87 -3.75 20.97
CA TYR A 188 14.68 -2.57 21.80
C TYR A 188 13.40 -1.81 21.42
N LEU A 189 13.13 -1.66 20.12
CA LEU A 189 11.92 -1.01 19.64
C LEU A 189 10.67 -1.76 20.10
N PHE A 190 10.62 -3.10 19.97
CA PHE A 190 9.49 -3.90 20.40
C PHE A 190 9.24 -3.78 21.91
N LYS A 191 10.28 -3.90 22.72
CA LYS A 191 10.16 -3.83 24.18
C LYS A 191 9.75 -2.47 24.74
N ASN A 192 9.99 -1.39 23.98
CA ASN A 192 9.82 -0.03 24.52
C ASN A 192 8.69 0.77 23.86
N SER A 193 8.10 0.28 22.78
CA SER A 193 7.02 1.01 22.07
C SER A 193 5.64 0.70 22.66
N ASP A 194 4.82 1.74 22.78
CA ASP A 194 3.38 1.64 23.08
C ASP A 194 2.57 1.49 21.79
N ILE A 195 3.12 1.98 20.67
CA ILE A 195 2.53 1.93 19.33
C ILE A 195 3.64 1.55 18.36
N ILE A 196 3.38 0.64 17.41
CA ILE A 196 4.32 0.28 16.35
C ILE A 196 3.65 0.54 15.01
N THR A 197 4.35 1.24 14.10
CA THR A 197 3.85 1.56 12.76
C THR A 197 4.86 1.16 11.69
N LEU A 198 4.35 0.54 10.61
CA LEU A 198 5.16 -0.09 9.56
C LEU A 198 5.18 0.76 8.30
N HIS A 199 6.39 1.11 7.83
CA HIS A 199 6.65 1.91 6.63
C HIS A 199 7.83 1.39 5.81
N CYS A 200 8.21 0.12 6.02
CA CYS A 200 9.25 -0.56 5.27
C CYS A 200 8.68 -1.33 4.06
N PRO A 201 9.48 -1.59 3.01
CA PRO A 201 9.05 -2.44 1.90
C PRO A 201 8.98 -3.91 2.34
N LEU A 202 8.16 -4.70 1.64
CA LEU A 202 8.15 -6.16 1.76
C LEU A 202 9.35 -6.74 1.02
N THR A 203 10.15 -7.52 1.73
CA THR A 203 11.34 -8.24 1.23
C THR A 203 11.45 -9.57 1.97
N ASP A 204 12.33 -10.48 1.52
CA ASP A 204 12.59 -11.73 2.23
C ASP A 204 12.98 -11.52 3.71
N LYS A 205 13.56 -10.36 4.06
CA LYS A 205 13.99 -10.04 5.43
C LYS A 205 12.91 -9.37 6.28
N SER A 206 11.94 -8.73 5.65
CA SER A 206 10.85 -8.04 6.33
C SER A 206 9.53 -8.82 6.25
N TYR A 207 9.50 -9.93 5.52
CA TYR A 207 8.36 -10.85 5.52
C TYR A 207 8.12 -11.31 6.96
N HIS A 208 6.90 -11.13 7.45
CA HIS A 208 6.48 -11.43 8.82
C HIS A 208 7.42 -10.82 9.88
N ILE A 209 7.90 -9.59 9.66
CA ILE A 209 8.72 -8.89 10.66
C ILE A 209 7.98 -8.72 12.00
N LEU A 210 6.65 -8.75 11.97
CA LEU A 210 5.78 -8.90 13.13
C LEU A 210 5.18 -10.31 13.12
N ASP A 211 5.96 -11.27 13.59
CA ASP A 211 5.59 -12.65 13.85
C ASP A 211 5.24 -12.89 15.35
N SER A 212 5.00 -14.14 15.71
CA SER A 212 4.69 -14.53 17.09
C SER A 212 5.79 -14.12 18.08
N ASP A 213 7.06 -14.33 17.74
CA ASP A 213 8.19 -13.97 18.60
C ASP A 213 8.30 -12.46 18.80
N ALA A 214 8.04 -11.68 17.73
CA ALA A 214 7.99 -10.23 17.79
C ALA A 214 6.87 -9.76 18.74
N PHE A 215 5.65 -10.30 18.61
CA PHE A 215 4.55 -9.96 19.52
C PHE A 215 4.87 -10.31 20.97
N ASP A 216 5.48 -11.46 21.24
CA ASP A 216 5.87 -11.84 22.60
C ASP A 216 6.86 -10.86 23.26
N MET A 217 7.76 -10.27 22.47
CA MET A 217 8.72 -9.26 22.94
C MET A 217 8.10 -7.89 23.20
N MET A 218 6.94 -7.56 22.61
CA MET A 218 6.30 -6.24 22.74
C MET A 218 5.76 -5.99 24.14
N LYS A 219 5.46 -4.73 24.43
CA LYS A 219 4.68 -4.37 25.62
C LYS A 219 3.28 -4.95 25.53
N ASP A 220 2.69 -5.28 26.69
CA ASP A 220 1.27 -5.60 26.76
C ASP A 220 0.43 -4.37 26.37
N ASN A 221 -0.65 -4.64 25.65
CA ASN A 221 -1.54 -3.61 25.12
C ASN A 221 -0.88 -2.68 24.07
N VAL A 222 0.11 -3.16 23.33
CA VAL A 222 0.68 -2.43 22.20
C VAL A 222 -0.38 -2.20 21.10
N VAL A 223 -0.27 -1.10 20.37
CA VAL A 223 -1.12 -0.81 19.20
C VAL A 223 -0.30 -0.97 17.92
N ILE A 224 -0.85 -1.67 16.94
CA ILE A 224 -0.20 -1.91 15.65
C ILE A 224 -0.87 -1.07 14.57
N VAL A 225 -0.06 -0.42 13.71
CA VAL A 225 -0.54 0.30 12.52
C VAL A 225 0.23 -0.18 11.30
N ASN A 226 -0.48 -0.65 10.27
CA ASN A 226 0.13 -1.07 9.03
C ASN A 226 -0.56 -0.42 7.82
N THR A 227 0.12 0.52 7.18
CA THR A 227 -0.27 1.18 5.93
C THR A 227 0.77 0.93 4.83
N SER A 228 1.54 -0.15 4.94
CA SER A 228 2.63 -0.47 4.01
C SER A 228 2.33 -1.72 3.17
N ARG A 229 2.57 -2.92 3.70
CA ARG A 229 2.28 -4.20 3.04
C ARG A 229 1.72 -5.19 4.05
N GLY A 230 0.70 -5.96 3.64
CA GLY A 230 0.03 -6.92 4.52
C GLY A 230 0.98 -7.96 5.11
N ALA A 231 1.76 -8.60 4.26
CA ALA A 231 2.70 -9.66 4.64
C ALA A 231 3.94 -9.21 5.47
N LEU A 232 3.97 -7.96 5.94
CA LEU A 232 4.87 -7.55 7.03
C LEU A 232 4.40 -8.08 8.39
N VAL A 233 3.13 -8.44 8.49
CA VAL A 233 2.50 -8.95 9.71
C VAL A 233 2.01 -10.35 9.44
N ASP A 234 2.39 -11.30 10.27
CA ASP A 234 1.78 -12.62 10.31
C ASP A 234 0.34 -12.47 10.85
N THR A 235 -0.63 -12.72 9.98
CA THR A 235 -2.04 -12.51 10.29
C THR A 235 -2.54 -13.41 11.42
N GLU A 236 -2.10 -14.67 11.47
CA GLU A 236 -2.48 -15.62 12.53
C GLU A 236 -1.88 -15.20 13.88
N ALA A 237 -0.61 -14.80 13.90
CA ALA A 237 0.05 -14.29 15.08
C ALA A 237 -0.60 -13.00 15.61
N LEU A 238 -0.99 -12.08 14.71
CA LEU A 238 -1.72 -10.86 15.10
C LEU A 238 -3.07 -11.19 15.73
N LEU A 239 -3.86 -12.09 15.13
CA LEU A 239 -5.15 -12.51 15.68
C LEU A 239 -4.99 -13.16 17.06
N HIS A 240 -3.96 -14.00 17.24
CA HIS A 240 -3.65 -14.56 18.54
C HIS A 240 -3.30 -13.48 19.58
N ALA A 241 -2.45 -12.52 19.20
CA ALA A 241 -2.04 -11.41 20.07
C ALA A 241 -3.21 -10.47 20.44
N LEU A 242 -4.16 -10.26 19.53
CA LEU A 242 -5.41 -9.52 19.79
C LEU A 242 -6.31 -10.27 20.77
N ASN A 243 -6.47 -11.59 20.59
CA ASN A 243 -7.32 -12.42 21.44
C ASN A 243 -6.77 -12.64 22.87
N THR A 244 -5.47 -12.41 23.07
CA THR A 244 -4.78 -12.52 24.36
C THR A 244 -4.52 -11.17 25.03
N ASP A 245 -5.08 -10.08 24.50
CA ASP A 245 -4.86 -8.69 24.96
C ASP A 245 -3.38 -8.23 24.90
N LYS A 246 -2.50 -8.99 24.24
CA LYS A 246 -1.12 -8.58 23.97
C LYS A 246 -1.11 -7.35 23.07
N VAL A 247 -1.95 -7.35 22.05
CA VAL A 247 -2.24 -6.20 21.17
C VAL A 247 -3.59 -5.61 21.55
N ALA A 248 -3.61 -4.33 21.97
CA ALA A 248 -4.83 -3.62 22.35
C ALA A 248 -5.69 -3.23 21.13
N GLY A 249 -5.11 -3.20 19.95
CA GLY A 249 -5.81 -2.94 18.70
C GLY A 249 -4.87 -2.82 17.51
N ALA A 250 -5.42 -3.07 16.33
CA ALA A 250 -4.72 -2.97 15.07
C ALA A 250 -5.47 -2.06 14.08
N ALA A 251 -4.74 -1.14 13.44
CA ALA A 251 -5.22 -0.28 12.37
C ALA A 251 -4.50 -0.67 11.08
N LEU A 252 -5.24 -1.25 10.15
CA LEU A 252 -4.69 -1.90 8.96
C LEU A 252 -5.29 -1.28 7.70
N ASP A 253 -4.46 -0.77 6.79
CA ASP A 253 -4.87 -0.40 5.44
C ASP A 253 -4.58 -1.50 4.42
N VAL A 254 -3.83 -2.51 4.83
CA VAL A 254 -3.35 -3.61 4.00
C VAL A 254 -3.60 -4.94 4.68
N TYR A 255 -3.72 -5.99 3.87
CA TYR A 255 -3.90 -7.37 4.31
C TYR A 255 -2.98 -8.30 3.53
N GLU A 256 -2.59 -9.44 4.12
CA GLU A 256 -1.62 -10.36 3.55
C GLU A 256 -2.07 -10.90 2.18
N GLU A 257 -3.33 -11.35 2.09
CA GLU A 257 -3.94 -11.91 0.87
C GLU A 257 -4.89 -10.90 0.19
N GLU A 258 -4.59 -9.59 0.27
CA GLU A 258 -5.46 -8.53 -0.22
C GLU A 258 -5.76 -8.57 -1.73
N SER A 259 -4.89 -9.20 -2.54
CA SER A 259 -5.01 -9.24 -4.00
C SER A 259 -6.33 -9.83 -4.50
N ASP A 260 -6.94 -10.71 -3.71
CA ASP A 260 -8.17 -11.40 -4.09
C ASP A 260 -9.43 -10.61 -3.78
N PHE A 261 -9.34 -9.61 -2.89
CA PHE A 261 -10.50 -8.92 -2.34
C PHE A 261 -10.47 -7.40 -2.50
N PHE A 262 -9.32 -6.76 -2.31
CA PHE A 262 -9.27 -5.31 -2.25
C PHE A 262 -9.52 -4.66 -3.62
N PHE A 263 -10.12 -3.47 -3.58
CA PHE A 263 -10.58 -2.66 -4.73
C PHE A 263 -11.82 -3.21 -5.46
N GLU A 264 -12.44 -4.30 -4.97
CA GLU A 264 -13.67 -4.88 -5.54
C GLU A 264 -14.83 -4.83 -4.54
N ASP A 265 -16.06 -4.86 -5.06
CA ASP A 265 -17.29 -4.91 -4.23
C ASP A 265 -17.74 -6.36 -4.03
N PHE A 266 -17.55 -6.85 -2.81
CA PHE A 266 -18.03 -8.17 -2.37
C PHE A 266 -19.29 -8.08 -1.50
N SER A 267 -20.01 -6.95 -1.49
CA SER A 267 -21.24 -6.80 -0.72
C SER A 267 -22.26 -7.86 -1.12
N GLY A 268 -22.72 -8.62 -0.13
CA GLY A 268 -23.69 -9.71 -0.34
C GLY A 268 -23.10 -11.00 -0.94
N MET A 269 -21.80 -11.11 -1.08
CA MET A 269 -21.09 -12.33 -1.49
C MET A 269 -20.47 -13.03 -0.29
N VAL A 270 -20.22 -14.34 -0.42
CA VAL A 270 -19.48 -15.11 0.58
C VAL A 270 -17.99 -14.89 0.34
N ILE A 271 -17.30 -14.44 1.36
CA ILE A 271 -15.83 -14.34 1.36
C ILE A 271 -15.28 -15.66 1.91
N ASN A 272 -14.48 -16.36 1.10
CA ASN A 272 -13.85 -17.64 1.47
C ASN A 272 -12.45 -17.41 2.07
N ASP A 273 -12.36 -16.45 3.00
CA ASP A 273 -11.14 -16.14 3.76
C ASP A 273 -11.52 -15.94 5.22
N ASP A 274 -11.28 -16.99 6.02
CA ASP A 274 -11.62 -16.99 7.42
C ASP A 274 -10.79 -15.97 8.21
N MET A 275 -9.52 -15.76 7.85
CA MET A 275 -8.62 -14.84 8.54
C MET A 275 -9.04 -13.38 8.33
N LEU A 276 -9.36 -13.00 7.09
CA LEU A 276 -9.90 -11.68 6.76
C LEU A 276 -11.23 -11.45 7.49
N SER A 277 -12.11 -12.45 7.49
CA SER A 277 -13.41 -12.38 8.17
C SER A 277 -13.26 -12.17 9.69
N LEU A 278 -12.31 -12.87 10.32
CA LEU A 278 -11.99 -12.72 11.75
C LEU A 278 -11.39 -11.33 12.04
N LEU A 279 -10.48 -10.83 11.20
CA LEU A 279 -9.91 -9.48 11.36
C LEU A 279 -11.00 -8.40 11.27
N ILE A 280 -11.86 -8.45 10.25
CA ILE A 280 -12.93 -7.47 10.05
C ILE A 280 -13.95 -7.51 11.21
N ALA A 281 -14.26 -8.71 11.71
CA ALA A 281 -15.20 -8.87 12.82
C ALA A 281 -14.61 -8.52 14.18
N HIS A 282 -13.25 -8.46 14.30
CA HIS A 282 -12.60 -8.25 15.58
C HIS A 282 -12.86 -6.84 16.14
N PRO A 283 -13.34 -6.69 17.40
CA PRO A 283 -13.77 -5.40 17.95
C PRO A 283 -12.63 -4.37 18.11
N HIS A 284 -11.39 -4.81 18.11
CA HIS A 284 -10.18 -3.99 18.26
C HIS A 284 -9.39 -3.83 16.95
N VAL A 285 -9.96 -4.21 15.81
CA VAL A 285 -9.39 -3.99 14.49
C VAL A 285 -10.16 -2.89 13.76
N LEU A 286 -9.43 -1.98 13.13
CA LEU A 286 -9.94 -1.03 12.16
C LEU A 286 -9.23 -1.28 10.85
N MET A 287 -9.97 -1.70 9.83
CA MET A 287 -9.42 -2.01 8.52
C MET A 287 -9.98 -1.07 7.45
N THR A 288 -9.12 -0.67 6.52
CA THR A 288 -9.46 0.01 5.27
C THR A 288 -8.85 -0.76 4.10
N ALA A 289 -9.31 -0.53 2.88
CA ALA A 289 -8.99 -1.37 1.74
C ALA A 289 -7.90 -0.75 0.86
N HIS A 290 -6.67 -0.65 1.38
CA HIS A 290 -5.47 -0.15 0.72
C HIS A 290 -5.70 1.22 0.07
N GLN A 291 -6.31 2.13 0.83
CA GLN A 291 -6.74 3.46 0.35
C GLN A 291 -5.83 4.61 0.83
N ALA A 292 -4.72 4.31 1.51
CA ALA A 292 -3.82 5.35 2.03
C ALA A 292 -3.29 6.31 0.95
N PHE A 293 -3.28 5.89 -0.32
CA PHE A 293 -2.89 6.74 -1.45
C PHE A 293 -4.03 7.64 -1.98
N LEU A 294 -5.27 7.39 -1.61
CA LEU A 294 -6.45 7.93 -2.28
C LEU A 294 -6.74 9.38 -1.84
N THR A 295 -5.99 10.32 -2.41
CA THR A 295 -6.20 11.77 -2.28
C THR A 295 -6.16 12.45 -3.63
N ASP A 296 -6.80 13.61 -3.76
CA ASP A 296 -6.82 14.40 -5.00
C ASP A 296 -5.40 14.65 -5.54
N ASP A 297 -4.49 15.08 -4.65
CA ASP A 297 -3.09 15.39 -5.01
C ASP A 297 -2.33 14.14 -5.52
N ALA A 298 -2.54 13.00 -4.86
CA ALA A 298 -1.89 11.75 -5.27
C ALA A 298 -2.45 11.26 -6.60
N LEU A 299 -3.77 11.26 -6.78
CA LEU A 299 -4.43 10.82 -8.02
C LEU A 299 -4.04 11.71 -9.21
N GLU A 300 -3.97 13.03 -9.04
CA GLU A 300 -3.47 13.93 -10.08
C GLU A 300 -1.99 13.66 -10.40
N THR A 301 -1.16 13.44 -9.38
CA THR A 301 0.26 13.11 -9.55
C THR A 301 0.44 11.78 -10.28
N ILE A 302 -0.35 10.77 -9.92
CA ILE A 302 -0.36 9.44 -10.57
C ILE A 302 -0.69 9.58 -12.05
N ALA A 303 -1.80 10.24 -12.39
CA ALA A 303 -2.22 10.40 -13.76
C ALA A 303 -1.19 11.18 -14.60
N ARG A 304 -0.69 12.31 -14.09
CA ARG A 304 0.34 13.13 -14.73
C ARG A 304 1.64 12.36 -14.96
N THR A 305 2.11 11.62 -13.94
CA THR A 305 3.34 10.83 -14.05
C THR A 305 3.18 9.69 -15.04
N THR A 306 2.02 9.03 -15.05
CA THR A 306 1.72 7.94 -15.99
C THR A 306 1.75 8.45 -17.43
N TYR A 307 1.11 9.60 -17.72
CA TYR A 307 1.18 10.19 -19.07
C TYR A 307 2.59 10.60 -19.46
N ASN A 308 3.34 11.27 -18.59
CA ASN A 308 4.72 11.65 -18.87
C ASN A 308 5.59 10.43 -19.19
N ASN A 309 5.45 9.33 -18.43
CA ASN A 309 6.15 8.09 -18.70
C ASN A 309 5.80 7.50 -20.07
N ILE A 310 4.51 7.50 -20.43
CA ILE A 310 4.04 7.03 -21.74
C ILE A 310 4.58 7.91 -22.85
N ASP A 311 4.56 9.24 -22.70
CA ASP A 311 5.07 10.20 -23.66
C ASP A 311 6.58 10.00 -23.90
N GLU A 312 7.40 9.92 -22.83
CA GLU A 312 8.85 9.68 -22.92
C GLU A 312 9.14 8.40 -23.71
N VAL A 313 8.51 7.27 -23.35
CA VAL A 313 8.74 5.98 -24.03
C VAL A 313 8.28 6.02 -25.48
N LEU A 314 7.09 6.55 -25.78
CA LEU A 314 6.54 6.59 -27.15
C LEU A 314 7.24 7.61 -28.06
N SER A 315 7.97 8.57 -27.49
CA SER A 315 8.86 9.50 -28.21
C SER A 315 10.25 8.91 -28.45
N GLY A 316 10.57 7.75 -27.87
CA GLY A 316 11.90 7.14 -27.92
C GLY A 316 12.89 7.73 -26.93
N GLU A 317 12.42 8.49 -25.95
CA GLU A 317 13.24 9.05 -24.87
C GLU A 317 13.43 8.01 -23.77
N LYS A 318 14.52 8.16 -23.00
CA LYS A 318 14.76 7.30 -21.84
C LYS A 318 13.90 7.73 -20.66
N CYS A 319 12.94 6.89 -20.27
CA CYS A 319 12.13 7.15 -19.10
C CYS A 319 12.90 6.85 -17.79
N LYS A 320 12.97 7.85 -16.91
CA LYS A 320 13.63 7.69 -15.58
C LYS A 320 12.91 6.73 -14.66
N ASN A 321 11.61 6.50 -14.90
CA ASN A 321 10.73 5.65 -14.10
C ASN A 321 10.61 4.23 -14.69
N GLU A 322 11.47 3.88 -15.65
CA GLU A 322 11.56 2.53 -16.19
C GLU A 322 12.07 1.55 -15.14
N VAL A 323 11.41 0.40 -15.05
CA VAL A 323 11.83 -0.72 -14.21
C VAL A 323 12.36 -1.85 -15.07
N MET A 324 13.59 -2.28 -14.78
CA MET A 324 14.30 -3.28 -15.57
C MET A 324 14.53 -4.55 -14.76
N TYR A 325 14.50 -5.69 -15.45
CA TYR A 325 14.94 -6.95 -14.88
C TYR A 325 16.40 -6.88 -14.45
N LYS A 326 16.68 -7.09 -13.16
CA LYS A 326 18.03 -7.24 -12.62
C LYS A 326 18.28 -8.72 -12.39
N SER A 327 19.24 -9.33 -13.10
CA SER A 327 19.65 -10.70 -12.83
C SER A 327 20.24 -10.80 -11.41
N ARG A 328 19.97 -11.93 -10.72
CA ARG A 328 20.49 -12.15 -9.33
C ARG A 328 22.03 -12.03 -9.21
N GLU A 329 22.78 -12.04 -10.31
CA GLU A 329 24.24 -11.85 -10.31
C GLU A 329 24.68 -10.44 -9.91
N PHE A 330 23.84 -9.41 -10.08
CA PHE A 330 24.14 -8.03 -9.68
C PHE A 330 23.84 -7.71 -8.21
N LEU A 331 23.19 -8.62 -7.48
CA LEU A 331 22.89 -8.45 -6.04
C LEU A 331 23.99 -8.99 -5.12
N LYS A 332 25.11 -9.49 -5.68
CA LYS A 332 26.27 -10.01 -4.94
C LYS A 332 27.48 -9.06 -4.90
N LYS A 333 27.27 -7.76 -5.11
CA LYS A 333 28.34 -6.77 -4.92
C LYS A 333 27.95 -5.74 -3.88
#